data_2766e99e5e1ec59521b492ca4666666d
#
_entry.id   2766e99e5e1ec59521b492ca4666666d
#
_cell.length_a   1.000
_cell.length_b   1.000
_cell.length_c   1.000
_cell.angle_alpha   90.00
_cell.angle_beta   90.00
_cell.angle_gamma   90.00
#
_symmetry.space_group_name_H-M   'P 1'
#
loop_
_entity.id
_entity.type
_entity.pdbx_description
1 polymer ?
#
loop_
_entity_poly.entity_id
_entity_poly.type
_entity_poly.pdbx_seq_one_letter_code
_entity_poly.pdbx_strand_id
1 'polypeptide(L)'
;FDEISSDGGIIYDSELEKTDTDRVRTLDGPFKERLHKLLESKNKPFTIAGVLEVAEEKGVKLYPVSFKSLLETLSEEVDNPRLRGLVRMYNVLGVSLSLGLIKMPSNSLVDSIDDIFSKKPKVAEINKQAASFSYNYASDNFKNFHYNLIGTEKQPDTILVQGHFGCSLGKMVSGCRFQSYYPITPASDESVYLESNEILEIENDRPGST
;
A
#
# COMPACT_ATOMS: atom_id res chain seq x y z
N PHE A 1 -4.37 9.85 -11.59
CA PHE A 1 -4.77 11.18 -11.11
C PHE A 1 -6.21 11.54 -11.52
N ASP A 2 -6.77 10.88 -12.52
CA ASP A 2 -8.15 11.11 -12.96
C ASP A 2 -9.19 10.78 -11.88
N GLU A 3 -8.90 9.82 -11.03
CA GLU A 3 -9.77 9.31 -9.97
C GLU A 3 -9.60 10.03 -8.63
N ILE A 4 -8.62 10.96 -8.54
CA ILE A 4 -8.38 11.71 -7.32
C ILE A 4 -9.40 12.83 -7.20
N SER A 5 -10.08 12.92 -6.07
CA SER A 5 -11.00 14.02 -5.76
C SER A 5 -10.26 15.37 -5.68
N SER A 6 -10.98 16.45 -5.92
CA SER A 6 -10.42 17.81 -5.93
C SER A 6 -9.82 18.25 -4.59
N ASP A 7 -10.16 17.56 -3.51
CA ASP A 7 -9.64 17.79 -2.15
C ASP A 7 -8.68 16.68 -1.69
N GLY A 8 -8.32 15.77 -2.60
CA GLY A 8 -7.38 14.69 -2.36
C GLY A 8 -5.94 15.16 -2.21
N GLY A 9 -5.02 14.22 -1.97
CA GLY A 9 -3.60 14.47 -1.86
C GLY A 9 -2.76 13.47 -2.66
N ILE A 10 -1.64 13.93 -3.21
CA ILE A 10 -0.63 13.12 -3.89
C ILE A 10 0.69 13.28 -3.17
N ILE A 11 1.22 12.19 -2.62
CA ILE A 11 2.61 12.10 -2.17
C ILE A 11 3.41 11.50 -3.31
N TYR A 12 4.49 12.14 -3.69
CA TYR A 12 5.29 11.69 -4.83
C TYR A 12 6.79 11.96 -4.64
N ASP A 13 7.61 11.17 -5.34
CA ASP A 13 9.05 11.41 -5.37
C ASP A 13 9.37 12.61 -6.25
N SER A 14 9.86 13.69 -5.64
CA SER A 14 10.21 14.93 -6.34
C SER A 14 11.30 14.75 -7.40
N GLU A 15 12.13 13.71 -7.31
CA GLU A 15 13.13 13.39 -8.33
C GLU A 15 12.51 12.94 -9.66
N LEU A 16 11.23 12.51 -9.64
CA LEU A 16 10.52 12.04 -10.84
C LEU A 16 9.82 13.15 -11.64
N GLU A 17 9.76 14.39 -11.14
CA GLU A 17 9.03 15.49 -11.79
C GLU A 17 9.40 15.70 -13.26
N LYS A 18 10.69 15.58 -13.58
CA LYS A 18 11.22 15.75 -14.95
C LYS A 18 11.06 14.52 -15.84
N THR A 19 10.50 13.43 -15.30
CA THR A 19 10.32 12.21 -16.06
C THR A 19 9.24 12.41 -17.12
N ASP A 20 9.58 12.08 -18.36
CA ASP A 20 8.65 12.08 -19.48
C ASP A 20 7.56 11.03 -19.29
N THR A 21 6.30 11.38 -19.52
CA THR A 21 5.13 10.51 -19.38
C THR A 21 5.22 9.26 -20.25
N ASP A 22 5.87 9.32 -21.42
CA ASP A 22 6.05 8.17 -22.31
C ASP A 22 7.00 7.12 -21.74
N ARG A 23 7.92 7.53 -20.86
CA ARG A 23 8.83 6.61 -20.16
C ARG A 23 8.17 5.85 -19.01
N VAL A 24 6.98 6.22 -18.60
CA VAL A 24 6.23 5.51 -17.55
C VAL A 24 5.65 4.22 -18.14
N ARG A 25 6.29 3.09 -17.87
CA ARG A 25 5.98 1.79 -18.48
C ARG A 25 4.62 1.22 -18.07
N THR A 26 4.11 1.62 -16.93
CA THR A 26 2.82 1.14 -16.39
C THR A 26 1.61 1.79 -17.04
N LEU A 27 1.79 2.88 -17.79
CA LEU A 27 0.72 3.54 -18.54
C LEU A 27 0.54 2.85 -19.88
N ASP A 28 -0.69 2.45 -20.20
CA ASP A 28 -1.04 1.91 -21.50
C ASP A 28 -1.11 2.99 -22.60
N GLY A 29 -1.08 2.56 -23.87
CA GLY A 29 -1.08 3.48 -25.01
C GLY A 29 -2.32 4.41 -25.04
N PRO A 30 -3.54 3.88 -24.93
CA PRO A 30 -4.75 4.69 -24.92
C PRO A 30 -4.79 5.72 -23.79
N PHE A 31 -4.24 5.37 -22.60
CA PHE A 31 -4.14 6.32 -21.50
C PHE A 31 -3.14 7.43 -21.79
N LYS A 32 -1.96 7.09 -22.34
CA LYS A 32 -0.95 8.07 -22.75
C LYS A 32 -1.49 9.07 -23.76
N GLU A 33 -2.21 8.60 -24.77
CA GLU A 33 -2.82 9.48 -25.76
C GLU A 33 -3.83 10.47 -25.13
N ARG A 34 -4.67 10.00 -24.22
CA ARG A 34 -5.61 10.88 -23.49
C ARG A 34 -4.86 11.90 -22.63
N LEU A 35 -3.81 11.43 -21.95
CA LEU A 35 -2.98 12.27 -21.10
C LEU A 35 -2.28 13.37 -21.92
N HIS A 36 -1.70 13.04 -23.07
CA HIS A 36 -1.06 14.01 -23.96
C HIS A 36 -2.05 15.07 -24.45
N LYS A 37 -3.24 14.67 -24.92
CA LYS A 37 -4.28 15.62 -25.32
C LYS A 37 -4.69 16.56 -24.18
N LEU A 38 -4.77 16.05 -22.96
CA LEU A 38 -5.08 16.85 -21.79
C LEU A 38 -3.96 17.86 -21.49
N LEU A 39 -2.70 17.41 -21.44
CA LEU A 39 -1.55 18.29 -21.18
C LEU A 39 -1.40 19.36 -22.27
N GLU A 40 -1.54 18.98 -23.54
CA GLU A 40 -1.50 19.91 -24.68
C GLU A 40 -2.61 20.96 -24.57
N SER A 41 -3.85 20.55 -24.28
CA SER A 41 -5.00 21.48 -24.14
C SER A 41 -4.80 22.49 -23.01
N LYS A 42 -3.98 22.16 -22.03
CA LYS A 42 -3.64 23.01 -20.87
C LYS A 42 -2.28 23.72 -21.01
N ASN A 43 -1.61 23.53 -22.13
CA ASN A 43 -0.24 24.06 -22.38
C ASN A 43 0.74 23.65 -21.28
N LYS A 44 0.70 22.37 -20.87
CA LYS A 44 1.59 21.78 -19.85
C LYS A 44 2.62 20.84 -20.49
N PRO A 45 3.81 20.68 -19.90
CA PRO A 45 4.83 19.76 -20.41
C PRO A 45 4.39 18.29 -20.29
N PHE A 46 4.85 17.44 -21.22
CA PHE A 46 4.60 15.99 -21.20
C PHE A 46 5.47 15.25 -20.17
N THR A 47 5.46 15.75 -18.94
CA THR A 47 6.23 15.22 -17.83
C THR A 47 5.33 14.97 -16.61
N ILE A 48 5.86 14.26 -15.62
CA ILE A 48 5.18 14.08 -14.34
C ILE A 48 4.83 15.44 -13.72
N ALA A 49 5.71 16.44 -13.80
CA ALA A 49 5.42 17.80 -13.33
C ALA A 49 4.16 18.37 -13.99
N GLY A 50 4.02 18.25 -15.31
CA GLY A 50 2.83 18.73 -16.00
C GLY A 50 1.54 18.03 -15.56
N VAL A 51 1.60 16.72 -15.26
CA VAL A 51 0.47 15.97 -14.70
C VAL A 51 0.11 16.47 -13.29
N LEU A 52 1.12 16.73 -12.46
CA LEU A 52 0.93 17.25 -11.10
C LEU A 52 0.33 18.65 -11.12
N GLU A 53 0.79 19.53 -12.00
CA GLU A 53 0.22 20.88 -12.19
C GLU A 53 -1.28 20.80 -12.56
N VAL A 54 -1.66 19.86 -13.44
CA VAL A 54 -3.08 19.65 -13.78
C VAL A 54 -3.88 19.16 -12.59
N ALA A 55 -3.29 18.29 -11.75
CA ALA A 55 -3.95 17.85 -10.53
C ALA A 55 -4.11 19.00 -9.51
N GLU A 56 -3.09 19.83 -9.35
CA GLU A 56 -3.13 21.00 -8.46
C GLU A 56 -4.18 22.04 -8.91
N GLU A 57 -4.32 22.28 -10.21
CA GLU A 57 -5.39 23.14 -10.77
C GLU A 57 -6.81 22.62 -10.45
N LYS A 58 -6.97 21.31 -10.21
CA LYS A 58 -8.22 20.71 -9.75
C LYS A 58 -8.43 20.84 -8.23
N GLY A 59 -7.45 21.36 -7.49
CA GLY A 59 -7.49 21.50 -6.03
C GLY A 59 -6.80 20.38 -5.25
N VAL A 60 -6.19 19.41 -5.95
CA VAL A 60 -5.44 18.32 -5.30
C VAL A 60 -4.21 18.87 -4.59
N LYS A 61 -3.96 18.43 -3.37
CA LYS A 61 -2.79 18.81 -2.58
C LYS A 61 -1.58 18.01 -3.01
N LEU A 62 -0.44 18.68 -3.23
CA LEU A 62 0.79 18.05 -3.63
C LEU A 62 1.80 18.01 -2.47
N TYR A 63 2.38 16.84 -2.23
CA TYR A 63 3.35 16.57 -1.17
C TYR A 63 4.63 15.99 -1.77
N PRO A 64 5.53 16.84 -2.29
CA PRO A 64 6.82 16.40 -2.82
C PRO A 64 7.73 15.87 -1.72
N VAL A 65 8.38 14.75 -1.96
CA VAL A 65 9.33 14.13 -1.05
C VAL A 65 10.48 13.53 -1.86
N SER A 66 11.73 13.83 -1.53
CA SER A 66 12.85 13.05 -2.05
C SER A 66 13.01 11.79 -1.20
N PHE A 67 12.60 10.63 -1.72
CA PHE A 67 12.75 9.35 -1.02
C PHE A 67 14.22 8.99 -0.78
N LYS A 68 15.07 9.40 -1.71
CA LYS A 68 16.52 9.24 -1.57
C LYS A 68 17.05 10.03 -0.38
N SER A 69 16.71 11.31 -0.28
CA SER A 69 17.14 12.14 0.85
C SER A 69 16.58 11.65 2.17
N LEU A 70 15.34 11.15 2.20
CA LEU A 70 14.80 10.53 3.42
C LEU A 70 15.61 9.32 3.86
N LEU A 71 16.02 8.43 2.93
CA LEU A 71 16.86 7.29 3.27
C LEU A 71 18.28 7.70 3.70
N GLU A 72 18.83 8.74 3.10
CA GLU A 72 20.13 9.28 3.50
C GLU A 72 20.07 9.79 4.93
N THR A 73 19.09 10.61 5.27
CA THR A 73 18.89 11.13 6.64
C THR A 73 18.65 10.00 7.64
N LEU A 74 17.74 9.08 7.33
CA LEU A 74 17.51 7.91 8.18
C LEU A 74 18.79 7.09 8.42
N SER A 75 19.56 6.88 7.34
CA SER A 75 20.84 6.15 7.41
C SER A 75 21.83 6.79 8.38
N GLU A 76 21.83 8.11 8.48
CA GLU A 76 22.66 8.88 9.41
C GLU A 76 22.14 8.78 10.85
N GLU A 77 20.83 8.94 11.04
CA GLU A 77 20.21 8.86 12.36
C GLU A 77 20.38 7.49 13.04
N VAL A 78 20.28 6.41 12.25
CA VAL A 78 20.41 5.04 12.80
C VAL A 78 21.81 4.44 12.65
N ASP A 79 22.78 5.23 12.21
CA ASP A 79 24.16 4.80 11.93
C ASP A 79 24.25 3.52 11.07
N ASN A 80 23.43 3.45 10.02
CA ASN A 80 23.38 2.31 9.12
C ASN A 80 23.56 2.72 7.64
N PRO A 81 24.80 2.83 7.16
CA PRO A 81 25.10 3.28 5.79
C PRO A 81 24.46 2.43 4.68
N ARG A 82 24.06 1.18 4.99
CA ARG A 82 23.42 0.29 4.00
C ARG A 82 22.02 0.76 3.60
N LEU A 83 21.39 1.62 4.40
CA LEU A 83 20.04 2.13 4.08
C LEU A 83 20.05 3.08 2.89
N ARG A 84 21.12 3.85 2.67
CA ARG A 84 21.21 4.88 1.61
C ARG A 84 20.82 4.39 0.20
N GLY A 85 21.05 3.12 -0.13
CA GLY A 85 20.77 2.55 -1.44
C GLY A 85 19.60 1.56 -1.48
N LEU A 86 18.83 1.43 -0.42
CA LEU A 86 17.76 0.43 -0.34
C LEU A 86 16.45 0.90 -0.98
N VAL A 87 16.41 1.00 -2.31
CA VAL A 87 15.19 1.36 -3.09
C VAL A 87 13.95 0.56 -2.67
N ARG A 88 14.13 -0.71 -2.25
CA ARG A 88 13.02 -1.53 -1.73
C ARG A 88 12.35 -0.96 -0.47
N MET A 89 13.01 -0.04 0.23
CA MET A 89 12.42 0.66 1.38
C MET A 89 11.42 1.75 0.95
N TYR A 90 11.42 2.17 -0.31
CA TYR A 90 10.50 3.20 -0.81
C TYR A 90 9.03 2.84 -0.58
N ASN A 91 8.69 1.55 -0.65
CA ASN A 91 7.33 1.10 -0.34
C ASN A 91 6.95 1.39 1.13
N VAL A 92 7.85 1.10 2.07
CA VAL A 92 7.63 1.39 3.50
C VAL A 92 7.54 2.90 3.73
N LEU A 93 8.46 3.67 3.12
CA LEU A 93 8.43 5.14 3.22
C LEU A 93 7.11 5.70 2.69
N GLY A 94 6.69 5.28 1.48
CA GLY A 94 5.46 5.77 0.85
C GLY A 94 4.20 5.47 1.66
N VAL A 95 4.06 4.23 2.16
CA VAL A 95 2.95 3.84 3.03
C VAL A 95 2.97 4.65 4.33
N SER A 96 4.13 4.78 4.98
CA SER A 96 4.24 5.49 6.25
C SER A 96 4.00 6.99 6.13
N LEU A 97 4.48 7.62 5.04
CA LEU A 97 4.16 9.01 4.70
C LEU A 97 2.65 9.20 4.53
N SER A 98 1.99 8.27 3.84
CA SER A 98 0.54 8.32 3.63
C SER A 98 -0.24 8.21 4.94
N LEU A 99 0.17 7.28 5.80
CA LEU A 99 -0.45 7.09 7.11
C LEU A 99 -0.21 8.29 8.05
N GLY A 100 0.97 8.90 7.99
CA GLY A 100 1.28 10.15 8.70
C GLY A 100 0.45 11.33 8.20
N LEU A 101 0.23 11.45 6.88
CA LEU A 101 -0.59 12.49 6.27
C LEU A 101 -2.04 12.43 6.77
N ILE A 102 -2.64 11.22 6.86
CA ILE A 102 -4.02 11.01 7.32
C ILE A 102 -4.11 10.79 8.84
N LYS A 103 -3.01 10.95 9.56
CA LYS A 103 -2.91 10.83 11.02
C LYS A 103 -3.45 9.51 11.59
N MET A 104 -3.25 8.42 10.86
CA MET A 104 -3.57 7.09 11.39
C MET A 104 -2.69 6.79 12.61
N PRO A 105 -3.21 6.14 13.68
CA PRO A 105 -2.38 5.78 14.84
C PRO A 105 -1.15 4.97 14.46
N SER A 106 0.05 5.44 14.81
CA SER A 106 1.33 4.85 14.39
C SER A 106 1.57 3.44 14.93
N ASN A 107 0.96 3.07 16.06
CA ASN A 107 1.05 1.73 16.63
C ASN A 107 0.54 0.66 15.65
N SER A 108 -0.56 0.91 14.94
CA SER A 108 -1.09 -0.03 13.93
C SER A 108 -0.08 -0.33 12.82
N LEU A 109 0.73 0.66 12.44
CA LEU A 109 1.79 0.50 11.44
C LEU A 109 2.92 -0.40 11.99
N VAL A 110 3.35 -0.15 13.22
CA VAL A 110 4.42 -0.92 13.87
C VAL A 110 3.99 -2.38 14.08
N ASP A 111 2.78 -2.60 14.61
CA ASP A 111 2.23 -3.94 14.84
C ASP A 111 2.15 -4.73 13.53
N SER A 112 1.67 -4.09 12.44
CA SER A 112 1.61 -4.73 11.11
C SER A 112 3.00 -5.13 10.57
N ILE A 113 4.03 -4.31 10.81
CA ILE A 113 5.41 -4.64 10.42
C ILE A 113 5.93 -5.85 11.21
N ASP A 114 5.66 -5.91 12.52
CA ASP A 114 6.06 -7.05 13.35
C ASP A 114 5.36 -8.35 12.91
N ASP A 115 4.09 -8.29 12.56
CA ASP A 115 3.34 -9.44 12.04
C ASP A 115 3.92 -9.92 10.69
N ILE A 116 4.10 -9.02 9.73
CA ILE A 116 4.60 -9.34 8.39
C ILE A 116 6.03 -9.92 8.44
N PHE A 117 6.87 -9.37 9.28
CA PHE A 117 8.28 -9.76 9.40
C PHE A 117 8.59 -10.60 10.64
N SER A 118 7.60 -11.24 11.26
CA SER A 118 7.73 -12.04 12.48
C SER A 118 8.86 -13.07 12.43
N LYS A 119 9.13 -13.68 11.26
CA LYS A 119 10.23 -14.63 11.03
C LYS A 119 11.58 -13.97 10.71
N LYS A 120 11.65 -12.63 10.65
CA LYS A 120 12.85 -11.87 10.23
C LYS A 120 13.05 -10.62 11.11
N PRO A 121 13.38 -10.77 12.41
CA PRO A 121 13.37 -9.66 13.36
C PRO A 121 14.29 -8.49 12.98
N LYS A 122 15.47 -8.77 12.38
CA LYS A 122 16.36 -7.71 11.90
C LYS A 122 15.75 -6.89 10.75
N VAL A 123 14.93 -7.52 9.92
CA VAL A 123 14.21 -6.82 8.83
C VAL A 123 13.07 -6.03 9.42
N ALA A 124 12.32 -6.59 10.37
CA ALA A 124 11.28 -5.88 11.10
C ALA A 124 11.79 -4.59 11.72
N GLU A 125 12.91 -4.66 12.44
CA GLU A 125 13.48 -3.51 13.13
C GLU A 125 13.84 -2.37 12.18
N ILE A 126 14.52 -2.66 11.07
CA ILE A 126 14.86 -1.64 10.05
C ILE A 126 13.60 -1.04 9.42
N ASN A 127 12.59 -1.86 9.14
CA ASN A 127 11.33 -1.36 8.58
C ASN A 127 10.57 -0.50 9.60
N LYS A 128 10.56 -0.83 10.89
CA LYS A 128 9.95 0.00 11.93
C LYS A 128 10.63 1.36 12.06
N GLN A 129 11.95 1.40 12.03
CA GLN A 129 12.71 2.65 12.06
C GLN A 129 12.36 3.53 10.85
N ALA A 130 12.38 2.97 9.65
CA ALA A 130 12.01 3.69 8.43
C ALA A 130 10.53 4.16 8.45
N ALA A 131 9.64 3.32 8.95
CA ALA A 131 8.23 3.64 9.06
C ALA A 131 7.97 4.78 10.05
N SER A 132 8.55 4.70 11.25
CA SER A 132 8.40 5.76 12.27
C SER A 132 9.00 7.08 11.80
N PHE A 133 10.20 7.04 11.21
CA PHE A 133 10.85 8.23 10.65
C PHE A 133 9.98 8.92 9.59
N SER A 134 9.49 8.16 8.61
CA SER A 134 8.69 8.71 7.52
C SER A 134 7.31 9.18 7.99
N TYR A 135 6.70 8.47 8.92
CA TYR A 135 5.44 8.88 9.53
C TYR A 135 5.58 10.23 10.24
N ASN A 136 6.63 10.40 11.05
CA ASN A 136 6.90 11.65 11.76
C ASN A 136 7.21 12.78 10.76
N TYR A 137 8.02 12.49 9.74
CA TYR A 137 8.29 13.46 8.68
C TYR A 137 7.00 14.00 8.05
N ALA A 138 6.05 13.12 7.70
CA ALA A 138 4.76 13.53 7.13
C ALA A 138 3.94 14.36 8.13
N SER A 139 3.87 13.93 9.39
CA SER A 139 3.14 14.63 10.45
C SER A 139 3.67 16.05 10.68
N ASP A 140 4.98 16.23 10.57
CA ASP A 140 5.65 17.51 10.82
C ASP A 140 5.63 18.45 9.61
N ASN A 141 5.74 17.90 8.39
CA ASN A 141 5.94 18.67 7.17
C ASN A 141 4.68 18.81 6.32
N PHE A 142 3.78 17.81 6.31
CA PHE A 142 2.58 17.87 5.49
C PHE A 142 1.48 18.65 6.19
N LYS A 143 1.15 19.79 5.65
CA LYS A 143 0.11 20.69 6.20
C LYS A 143 -1.09 20.74 5.24
N ASN A 144 -2.20 21.27 5.74
CA ASN A 144 -3.39 21.55 4.94
C ASN A 144 -4.11 20.33 4.35
N PHE A 145 -3.88 19.13 4.89
CA PHE A 145 -4.70 17.95 4.60
C PHE A 145 -5.68 17.74 5.76
N HIS A 146 -6.98 17.67 5.44
CA HIS A 146 -8.02 17.65 6.48
C HIS A 146 -8.67 16.30 6.71
N TYR A 147 -8.34 15.31 5.91
CA TYR A 147 -8.81 13.96 6.16
C TYR A 147 -7.94 13.28 7.21
N ASN A 148 -8.60 12.79 8.27
CA ASN A 148 -7.95 12.04 9.32
C ASN A 148 -8.64 10.69 9.45
N LEU A 149 -7.87 9.62 9.61
CA LEU A 149 -8.41 8.34 10.04
C LEU A 149 -8.43 8.31 11.57
N ILE A 150 -9.64 8.30 12.10
CA ILE A 150 -9.85 8.12 13.54
C ILE A 150 -10.00 6.63 13.77
N GLY A 151 -9.14 6.06 14.64
CA GLY A 151 -9.29 4.66 15.04
C GLY A 151 -10.65 4.45 15.71
N THR A 152 -11.38 3.46 15.28
CA THR A 152 -12.59 3.00 15.97
C THR A 152 -12.22 1.95 17.03
N GLU A 153 -13.03 1.83 18.06
CA GLU A 153 -12.89 0.72 19.00
C GLU A 153 -12.99 -0.61 18.26
N LYS A 154 -12.14 -1.56 18.67
CA LYS A 154 -12.16 -2.91 18.11
C LYS A 154 -13.53 -3.50 18.36
N GLN A 155 -14.25 -3.83 17.31
CA GLN A 155 -15.52 -4.54 17.43
C GLN A 155 -15.22 -5.98 17.85
N PRO A 156 -15.78 -6.47 18.97
CA PRO A 156 -15.65 -7.88 19.33
C PRO A 156 -16.28 -8.74 18.24
N ASP A 157 -15.77 -9.92 18.06
CA ASP A 157 -16.30 -10.95 17.13
C ASP A 157 -16.29 -10.54 15.64
N THR A 158 -15.45 -9.59 15.27
CA THR A 158 -15.23 -9.19 13.87
C THR A 158 -13.82 -9.49 13.40
N ILE A 159 -13.71 -9.91 12.13
CA ILE A 159 -12.46 -10.13 11.44
C ILE A 159 -12.44 -9.36 10.13
N LEU A 160 -11.28 -8.87 9.74
CA LEU A 160 -11.05 -8.32 8.41
C LEU A 160 -10.38 -9.38 7.54
N VAL A 161 -11.06 -9.81 6.48
CA VAL A 161 -10.56 -10.82 5.56
C VAL A 161 -10.73 -10.39 4.12
N GLN A 162 -9.92 -10.94 3.23
CA GLN A 162 -10.12 -10.79 1.80
C GLN A 162 -11.37 -11.55 1.34
N GLY A 163 -12.04 -11.11 0.27
CA GLY A 163 -13.31 -11.67 -0.17
C GLY A 163 -13.28 -13.19 -0.39
N HIS A 164 -12.23 -13.71 -1.04
CA HIS A 164 -12.07 -15.15 -1.27
C HIS A 164 -11.87 -15.95 0.02
N PHE A 165 -11.19 -15.38 1.03
CA PHE A 165 -11.12 -16.02 2.36
C PHE A 165 -12.45 -15.99 3.07
N GLY A 166 -13.23 -14.91 2.92
CA GLY A 166 -14.60 -14.85 3.44
C GLY A 166 -15.50 -15.91 2.82
N CYS A 167 -15.39 -16.14 1.50
CA CYS A 167 -16.09 -17.23 0.81
C CYS A 167 -15.65 -18.62 1.33
N SER A 168 -14.36 -18.83 1.52
CA SER A 168 -13.82 -20.07 2.08
C SER A 168 -14.37 -20.33 3.48
N LEU A 169 -14.30 -19.33 4.35
CA LEU A 169 -14.86 -19.44 5.72
C LEU A 169 -16.36 -19.76 5.69
N GLY A 170 -17.12 -19.12 4.82
CA GLY A 170 -18.55 -19.41 4.64
C GLY A 170 -18.80 -20.85 4.21
N LYS A 171 -17.99 -21.41 3.30
CA LYS A 171 -18.06 -22.81 2.88
C LYS A 171 -17.74 -23.77 4.04
N MET A 172 -16.70 -23.48 4.81
CA MET A 172 -16.33 -24.28 5.99
C MET A 172 -17.46 -24.31 7.00
N VAL A 173 -17.97 -23.15 7.39
CA VAL A 173 -19.07 -23.05 8.38
C VAL A 173 -20.35 -23.73 7.88
N SER A 174 -20.64 -23.67 6.58
CA SER A 174 -21.82 -24.35 6.01
C SER A 174 -21.65 -25.87 5.80
N GLY A 175 -20.45 -26.40 6.09
CA GLY A 175 -20.17 -27.84 5.95
C GLY A 175 -20.03 -28.29 4.49
N CYS A 176 -19.55 -27.45 3.62
CA CYS A 176 -19.22 -27.79 2.23
C CYS A 176 -18.13 -28.87 2.19
N ARG A 177 -18.41 -30.01 1.54
CA ARG A 177 -17.47 -31.15 1.50
C ARG A 177 -16.87 -31.40 0.13
N PHE A 178 -17.30 -30.67 -0.87
CA PHE A 178 -16.81 -30.84 -2.23
C PHE A 178 -16.77 -29.50 -2.92
N GLN A 179 -15.63 -29.20 -3.56
CA GLN A 179 -15.45 -28.03 -4.39
C GLN A 179 -14.79 -28.45 -5.70
N SER A 180 -15.35 -28.01 -6.81
CA SER A 180 -14.75 -28.08 -8.13
C SER A 180 -14.48 -26.68 -8.63
N TYR A 181 -13.29 -26.44 -9.16
CA TYR A 181 -12.91 -25.12 -9.66
C TYR A 181 -11.96 -25.21 -10.83
N TYR A 182 -11.93 -24.16 -11.62
CA TYR A 182 -10.88 -23.94 -12.61
C TYR A 182 -9.74 -23.17 -11.94
N PRO A 183 -8.46 -23.55 -12.12
CA PRO A 183 -7.32 -22.94 -11.43
C PRO A 183 -7.02 -21.51 -11.97
N ILE A 184 -7.83 -20.57 -11.57
CA ILE A 184 -7.73 -19.13 -11.87
C ILE A 184 -7.99 -18.33 -10.61
N THR A 185 -7.25 -17.23 -10.42
CA THR A 185 -7.50 -16.30 -9.31
C THR A 185 -8.90 -15.64 -9.50
N PRO A 186 -9.74 -15.55 -8.45
CA PRO A 186 -9.47 -15.86 -7.04
C PRO A 186 -9.80 -17.30 -6.60
N ALA A 187 -10.31 -18.16 -7.50
CA ALA A 187 -10.74 -19.52 -7.16
C ALA A 187 -9.58 -20.40 -6.63
N SER A 188 -8.37 -20.24 -7.18
CA SER A 188 -7.18 -20.95 -6.70
C SER A 188 -6.84 -20.55 -5.26
N ASP A 189 -6.90 -19.26 -4.93
CA ASP A 189 -6.54 -18.75 -3.61
C ASP A 189 -7.55 -19.24 -2.55
N GLU A 190 -8.83 -19.28 -2.94
CA GLU A 190 -9.90 -19.85 -2.12
C GLU A 190 -9.66 -21.34 -1.84
N SER A 191 -9.31 -22.11 -2.86
CA SER A 191 -9.06 -23.54 -2.73
C SER A 191 -7.84 -23.86 -1.89
N VAL A 192 -6.75 -23.14 -2.08
CA VAL A 192 -5.53 -23.26 -1.25
C VAL A 192 -5.84 -22.97 0.22
N TYR A 193 -6.70 -21.97 0.49
CA TYR A 193 -7.11 -21.67 1.85
C TYR A 193 -7.94 -22.82 2.47
N LEU A 194 -8.88 -23.37 1.72
CA LEU A 194 -9.68 -24.52 2.17
C LEU A 194 -8.79 -25.75 2.44
N GLU A 195 -7.92 -26.09 1.51
CA GLU A 195 -6.98 -27.21 1.65
C GLU A 195 -6.07 -27.07 2.87
N SER A 196 -5.60 -25.86 3.16
CA SER A 196 -4.66 -25.63 4.27
C SER A 196 -5.33 -25.62 5.67
N ASN A 197 -6.62 -25.37 5.75
CA ASN A 197 -7.29 -25.15 7.03
C ASN A 197 -8.38 -26.18 7.38
N GLU A 198 -9.00 -26.80 6.39
CA GLU A 198 -10.18 -27.62 6.64
C GLU A 198 -9.92 -29.14 6.55
N ILE A 199 -9.21 -29.59 5.53
CA ILE A 199 -9.15 -31.03 5.22
C ILE A 199 -8.48 -31.82 6.32
N LEU A 200 -7.43 -31.29 6.92
CA LEU A 200 -6.66 -32.00 7.95
C LEU A 200 -7.39 -32.14 9.28
N GLU A 201 -8.22 -31.19 9.65
CA GLU A 201 -8.97 -31.23 10.90
C GLU A 201 -10.21 -32.15 10.81
N ILE A 202 -10.88 -32.18 9.66
CA ILE A 202 -12.05 -33.01 9.44
C ILE A 202 -11.72 -34.52 9.38
N GLU A 203 -10.57 -34.87 8.81
CA GLU A 203 -10.10 -36.25 8.77
C GLU A 203 -9.73 -36.79 10.15
N ASN A 204 -9.27 -35.95 11.05
CA ASN A 204 -8.85 -36.32 12.40
C ASN A 204 -10.03 -36.45 13.38
N ASP A 205 -11.16 -35.80 13.14
CA ASP A 205 -12.30 -35.78 14.06
C ASP A 205 -13.42 -36.81 13.75
N ARG A 206 -13.28 -37.63 12.69
CA ARG A 206 -14.24 -38.65 12.32
C ARG A 206 -13.64 -40.05 12.30
N PRO A 207 -13.80 -40.86 13.35
CA PRO A 207 -13.47 -42.26 13.29
C PRO A 207 -14.30 -42.95 12.20
N GLY A 208 -13.69 -43.36 11.10
CA GLY A 208 -14.32 -44.13 10.05
C GLY A 208 -14.51 -43.46 8.68
N SER A 209 -13.95 -42.29 8.41
CA SER A 209 -13.83 -41.74 7.05
C SER A 209 -12.50 -42.16 6.44
N THR A 210 -12.39 -43.39 5.99
CA THR A 210 -11.35 -43.87 5.05
C THR A 210 -11.94 -43.94 3.65
#